data_9def3314f4466bffb5b9a5d8268229f2
#
_entry.id   9def3314f4466bffb5b9a5d8268229f2
#
_cell.length_a   1.000
_cell.length_b   1.000
_cell.length_c   1.000
_cell.angle_alpha   90.00
_cell.angle_beta   90.00
_cell.angle_gamma   90.00
#
_symmetry.space_group_name_H-M   'P 1'
#
loop_
_entity.id
_entity.type
_entity.pdbx_description
1 polymer ?
#
loop_
_entity_poly.entity_id
_entity_poly.type
_entity_poly.pdbx_seq_one_letter_code
_entity_poly.pdbx_strand_id
1 'polypeptide(L)'
;RGHPVESVNLEPPFAPVEHYLPGLEKAVERLRARTGARRVALIGHSMGGLVIRAWIARHGDRRVAAVVTLGSPHQGTWSARFGMGRNVAQMQPGSRFLAGLDASETPSARALFTVILTLHDNIVMPQAAQTLEGARHRVLHGVGHMALVHANQVRPHLAEALEQAEARTPDGADERDEAGVPIAPVPQP
;
A
#
# COMPACT_ATOMS: atom_id res chain seq x y z
N ARG A 1 0.91 19.64 -3.23
CA ARG A 1 1.97 20.02 -2.28
C ARG A 1 3.40 19.72 -2.80
N GLY A 2 3.59 19.32 -4.07
CA GLY A 2 4.91 19.17 -4.68
C GLY A 2 5.75 18.00 -4.19
N HIS A 3 5.15 16.97 -3.58
CA HIS A 3 5.89 15.76 -3.18
C HIS A 3 6.48 15.07 -4.41
N PRO A 4 7.76 14.64 -4.38
CA PRO A 4 8.33 13.76 -5.39
C PRO A 4 7.56 12.45 -5.47
N VAL A 5 7.29 11.96 -6.68
CA VAL A 5 6.50 10.74 -6.92
C VAL A 5 7.23 9.82 -7.89
N GLU A 6 7.14 8.53 -7.63
CA GLU A 6 7.45 7.44 -8.56
C GLU A 6 6.19 6.62 -8.82
N SER A 7 6.00 6.18 -10.05
CA SER A 7 4.90 5.28 -10.41
C SER A 7 5.41 3.89 -10.78
N VAL A 8 4.59 2.88 -10.55
CA VAL A 8 4.89 1.49 -10.87
C VAL A 8 3.79 0.95 -11.77
N ASN A 9 4.17 0.47 -12.95
CA ASN A 9 3.26 -0.27 -13.82
C ASN A 9 3.17 -1.72 -13.39
N LEU A 10 1.95 -2.23 -13.27
CA LEU A 10 1.69 -3.64 -12.95
C LEU A 10 1.49 -4.43 -14.25
N GLU A 11 2.58 -4.68 -14.95
CA GLU A 11 2.61 -5.41 -16.21
C GLU A 11 3.46 -6.69 -16.11
N PRO A 12 3.08 -7.76 -16.80
CA PRO A 12 1.82 -7.95 -17.56
C PRO A 12 0.61 -8.08 -16.61
N PRO A 13 -0.63 -7.71 -17.05
CA PRO A 13 -1.78 -7.51 -16.15
C PRO A 13 -2.29 -8.76 -15.43
N PHE A 14 -1.91 -9.96 -15.86
CA PHE A 14 -2.38 -11.23 -15.29
C PHE A 14 -1.30 -12.05 -14.57
N ALA A 15 -0.14 -11.43 -14.33
CA ALA A 15 0.94 -12.07 -13.58
C ALA A 15 0.57 -12.22 -12.10
N PRO A 16 1.18 -13.16 -11.36
CA PRO A 16 1.00 -13.24 -9.91
C PRO A 16 1.51 -11.97 -9.22
N VAL A 17 0.94 -11.64 -8.06
CA VAL A 17 1.27 -10.40 -7.31
C VAL A 17 2.77 -10.28 -7.06
N GLU A 18 3.45 -11.37 -6.78
CA GLU A 18 4.89 -11.40 -6.50
C GLU A 18 5.76 -10.93 -7.69
N HIS A 19 5.21 -11.03 -8.91
CA HIS A 19 5.88 -10.56 -10.13
C HIS A 19 6.16 -9.05 -10.10
N TYR A 20 5.32 -8.27 -9.44
CA TYR A 20 5.41 -6.81 -9.40
C TYR A 20 6.33 -6.27 -8.30
N LEU A 21 6.74 -7.10 -7.34
CA LEU A 21 7.54 -6.67 -6.19
C LEU A 21 8.90 -6.07 -6.60
N PRO A 22 9.65 -6.63 -7.57
CA PRO A 22 10.90 -6.00 -8.00
C PRO A 22 10.72 -4.62 -8.63
N GLY A 23 9.58 -4.39 -9.30
CA GLY A 23 9.23 -3.08 -9.85
C GLY A 23 8.97 -2.04 -8.76
N LEU A 24 8.22 -2.43 -7.73
CA LEU A 24 7.96 -1.58 -6.57
C LEU A 24 9.25 -1.31 -5.79
N GLU A 25 10.10 -2.32 -5.57
CA GLU A 25 11.40 -2.16 -4.91
C GLU A 25 12.26 -1.12 -5.62
N LYS A 26 12.42 -1.23 -6.94
CA LYS A 26 13.18 -0.27 -7.73
C LYS A 26 12.61 1.15 -7.64
N ALA A 27 11.29 1.31 -7.60
CA ALA A 27 10.66 2.62 -7.46
C ALA A 27 10.90 3.23 -6.09
N VAL A 28 10.81 2.43 -5.02
CA VAL A 28 11.12 2.84 -3.65
C VAL A 28 12.59 3.32 -3.57
N GLU A 29 13.53 2.54 -4.07
CA GLU A 29 14.95 2.90 -4.02
C GLU A 29 15.28 4.13 -4.86
N ARG A 30 14.70 4.28 -6.06
CA ARG A 30 14.86 5.50 -6.87
C ARG A 30 14.33 6.73 -6.15
N LEU A 31 13.14 6.63 -5.53
CA LEU A 31 12.54 7.74 -4.81
C LEU A 31 13.40 8.15 -3.62
N ARG A 32 13.88 7.19 -2.83
CA ARG A 32 14.76 7.42 -1.70
C ARG A 32 16.10 8.04 -2.12
N ALA A 33 16.73 7.49 -3.14
CA ALA A 33 17.99 8.03 -3.68
C ALA A 33 17.86 9.47 -4.18
N ARG A 34 16.73 9.80 -4.84
CA ARG A 34 16.48 11.13 -5.39
C ARG A 34 16.14 12.16 -4.31
N THR A 35 15.51 11.74 -3.22
CA THR A 35 14.98 12.67 -2.20
C THR A 35 15.80 12.68 -0.91
N GLY A 36 16.68 11.71 -0.70
CA GLY A 36 17.31 11.49 0.60
C GLY A 36 16.37 10.96 1.69
N ALA A 37 15.10 10.73 1.38
CA ALA A 37 14.11 10.27 2.36
C ALA A 37 14.43 8.84 2.83
N ARG A 38 14.39 8.62 4.14
CA ARG A 38 14.59 7.29 4.75
C ARG A 38 13.37 6.40 4.56
N ARG A 39 12.17 7.00 4.58
CA ARG A 39 10.88 6.33 4.44
C ARG A 39 10.06 6.96 3.33
N VAL A 40 9.22 6.17 2.68
CA VAL A 40 8.32 6.60 1.62
C VAL A 40 6.87 6.29 1.96
N ALA A 41 5.94 7.09 1.45
CA ALA A 41 4.53 6.75 1.47
C ALA A 41 4.20 5.91 0.23
N LEU A 42 3.43 4.83 0.43
CA LEU A 42 3.00 3.93 -0.63
C LEU A 42 1.49 4.11 -0.87
N ILE A 43 1.11 4.26 -2.13
CA ILE A 43 -0.31 4.42 -2.51
C ILE A 43 -0.65 3.33 -3.52
N GLY A 44 -1.66 2.52 -3.21
CA GLY A 44 -2.11 1.42 -4.06
C GLY A 44 -3.60 1.45 -4.35
N HIS A 45 -3.97 1.38 -5.64
CA HIS A 45 -5.36 1.21 -6.05
C HIS A 45 -5.63 -0.26 -6.38
N SER A 46 -6.78 -0.78 -5.96
CA SER A 46 -7.23 -2.14 -6.29
C SER A 46 -6.17 -3.19 -5.90
N MET A 47 -5.74 -4.04 -6.84
CA MET A 47 -4.66 -5.02 -6.65
C MET A 47 -3.36 -4.37 -6.14
N GLY A 48 -3.11 -3.09 -6.44
CA GLY A 48 -1.92 -2.38 -5.98
C GLY A 48 -1.75 -2.39 -4.46
N GLY A 49 -2.83 -2.39 -3.69
CA GLY A 49 -2.77 -2.55 -2.23
C GLY A 49 -2.26 -3.92 -1.79
N LEU A 50 -2.58 -4.98 -2.53
CA LEU A 50 -2.06 -6.33 -2.26
C LEU A 50 -0.57 -6.45 -2.65
N VAL A 51 -0.14 -5.77 -3.72
CA VAL A 51 1.27 -5.66 -4.10
C VAL A 51 2.08 -4.99 -2.97
N ILE A 52 1.55 -3.91 -2.39
CA ILE A 52 2.18 -3.22 -1.25
C ILE A 52 2.25 -4.15 -0.04
N ARG A 53 1.18 -4.86 0.33
CA ARG A 53 1.19 -5.83 1.43
C ARG A 53 2.25 -6.91 1.22
N ALA A 54 2.28 -7.51 0.04
CA ALA A 54 3.27 -8.55 -0.30
C ALA A 54 4.70 -8.01 -0.29
N TRP A 55 4.90 -6.75 -0.71
CA TRP A 55 6.20 -6.10 -0.65
C TRP A 55 6.65 -5.87 0.79
N ILE A 56 5.76 -5.39 1.67
CA ILE A 56 6.05 -5.21 3.11
C ILE A 56 6.34 -6.57 3.77
N ALA A 57 5.57 -7.61 3.47
CA ALA A 57 5.81 -8.95 3.98
C ALA A 57 7.21 -9.48 3.63
N ARG A 58 7.73 -9.11 2.44
CA ARG A 58 9.04 -9.55 1.96
C ARG A 58 10.20 -8.68 2.44
N HIS A 59 10.00 -7.36 2.52
CA HIS A 59 11.09 -6.37 2.73
C HIS A 59 11.01 -5.66 4.09
N GLY A 60 9.97 -5.95 4.88
CA GLY A 60 9.69 -5.25 6.13
C GLY A 60 9.11 -3.84 5.91
N ASP A 61 8.70 -3.22 7.01
CA ASP A 61 8.02 -1.93 7.04
C ASP A 61 8.92 -0.73 7.36
N ARG A 62 10.20 -0.95 7.67
CA ARG A 62 11.14 0.11 8.11
C ARG A 62 11.26 1.27 7.13
N ARG A 63 11.12 1.01 5.83
CA ARG A 63 11.21 2.02 4.77
C ARG A 63 9.85 2.65 4.43
N VAL A 64 8.79 2.34 5.19
CA VAL A 64 7.44 2.81 4.94
C VAL A 64 7.03 3.84 5.98
N ALA A 65 6.64 5.03 5.53
CA ALA A 65 6.11 6.09 6.39
C ALA A 65 4.59 5.98 6.57
N ALA A 66 3.89 5.66 5.49
CA ALA A 66 2.44 5.39 5.47
C ALA A 66 2.06 4.56 4.25
N VAL A 67 0.91 3.90 4.32
CA VAL A 67 0.27 3.23 3.19
C VAL A 67 -1.14 3.74 3.04
N VAL A 68 -1.52 4.11 1.82
CA VAL A 68 -2.91 4.40 1.46
C VAL A 68 -3.38 3.42 0.42
N THR A 69 -4.47 2.73 0.68
CA THR A 69 -5.08 1.83 -0.30
C THR A 69 -6.46 2.33 -0.71
N LEU A 70 -6.75 2.23 -1.99
CA LEU A 70 -8.00 2.69 -2.60
C LEU A 70 -8.72 1.49 -3.20
N GLY A 71 -9.85 1.09 -2.62
CA GLY A 71 -10.66 -0.01 -3.15
C GLY A 71 -9.92 -1.35 -3.26
N SER A 72 -8.96 -1.63 -2.40
CA SER A 72 -8.16 -2.84 -2.49
C SER A 72 -8.87 -4.05 -1.87
N PRO A 73 -8.83 -5.22 -2.52
CA PRO A 73 -9.50 -6.44 -2.04
C PRO A 73 -8.67 -7.13 -0.94
N HIS A 74 -8.54 -6.50 0.23
CA HIS A 74 -7.71 -7.03 1.31
C HIS A 74 -8.14 -8.39 1.83
N GLN A 75 -9.45 -8.70 1.73
CA GLN A 75 -10.02 -10.00 2.06
C GLN A 75 -10.44 -10.80 0.82
N GLY A 76 -9.99 -10.35 -0.36
CA GLY A 76 -10.36 -10.92 -1.65
C GLY A 76 -11.62 -10.30 -2.24
N THR A 77 -12.07 -10.85 -3.36
CA THR A 77 -13.31 -10.42 -4.02
C THR A 77 -14.00 -11.59 -4.72
N TRP A 78 -15.33 -11.61 -4.65
CA TRP A 78 -16.13 -12.63 -5.35
C TRP A 78 -16.02 -12.51 -6.87
N SER A 79 -15.82 -11.30 -7.40
CA SER A 79 -15.63 -11.08 -8.83
C SER A 79 -14.42 -11.84 -9.39
N ALA A 80 -13.42 -12.14 -8.56
CA ALA A 80 -12.26 -12.94 -8.95
C ALA A 80 -12.62 -14.38 -9.41
N ARG A 81 -13.81 -14.88 -9.10
CA ARG A 81 -14.27 -16.20 -9.60
C ARG A 81 -14.53 -16.22 -11.10
N PHE A 82 -14.77 -15.06 -11.69
CA PHE A 82 -15.10 -14.91 -13.12
C PHE A 82 -13.92 -14.42 -13.97
N GLY A 83 -12.80 -14.09 -13.34
CA GLY A 83 -11.60 -13.61 -14.02
C GLY A 83 -10.63 -14.73 -14.36
N MET A 84 -9.68 -14.42 -15.24
CA MET A 84 -8.57 -15.30 -15.61
C MET A 84 -7.24 -14.69 -15.15
N GLY A 85 -6.27 -15.55 -14.84
CA GLY A 85 -4.93 -15.15 -14.45
C GLY A 85 -4.56 -15.55 -13.02
N ARG A 86 -3.25 -15.58 -12.76
CA ARG A 86 -2.72 -16.04 -11.47
C ARG A 86 -3.02 -15.04 -10.35
N ASN A 87 -2.93 -13.75 -10.62
CA ASN A 87 -3.32 -12.70 -9.67
C ASN A 87 -4.80 -12.76 -9.29
N VAL A 88 -5.66 -13.12 -10.24
CA VAL A 88 -7.10 -13.26 -9.97
C VAL A 88 -7.36 -14.41 -9.00
N ALA A 89 -6.69 -15.55 -9.18
CA ALA A 89 -6.76 -16.66 -8.23
C ALA A 89 -6.27 -16.25 -6.82
N GLN A 90 -5.24 -15.41 -6.74
CA GLN A 90 -4.73 -14.86 -5.47
C GLN A 90 -5.73 -13.92 -4.79
N MET A 91 -6.57 -13.22 -5.56
CA MET A 91 -7.59 -12.31 -5.04
C MET A 91 -8.91 -13.01 -4.67
N GLN A 92 -9.02 -14.33 -4.81
CA GLN A 92 -10.21 -15.04 -4.33
C GLN A 92 -10.27 -15.04 -2.80
N PRO A 93 -11.45 -14.86 -2.20
CA PRO A 93 -11.63 -14.97 -0.76
C PRO A 93 -11.11 -16.30 -0.22
N GLY A 94 -10.31 -16.26 0.85
CA GLY A 94 -9.72 -17.45 1.47
C GLY A 94 -8.56 -18.07 0.67
N SER A 95 -8.01 -17.37 -0.32
CA SER A 95 -6.85 -17.86 -1.05
C SER A 95 -5.64 -18.02 -0.13
N ARG A 96 -4.76 -18.98 -0.46
CA ARG A 96 -3.50 -19.18 0.28
C ARG A 96 -2.62 -17.93 0.30
N PHE A 97 -2.70 -17.13 -0.77
CA PHE A 97 -1.97 -15.88 -0.85
C PHE A 97 -2.43 -14.88 0.20
N LEU A 98 -3.75 -14.61 0.32
CA LEU A 98 -4.29 -13.70 1.33
C LEU A 98 -4.05 -14.21 2.75
N ALA A 99 -4.25 -15.50 3.00
CA ALA A 99 -3.95 -16.10 4.29
C ALA A 99 -2.46 -15.98 4.66
N GLY A 100 -1.56 -16.10 3.68
CA GLY A 100 -0.12 -15.89 3.86
C GLY A 100 0.22 -14.44 4.21
N LEU A 101 -0.42 -13.46 3.58
CA LEU A 101 -0.27 -12.04 3.94
C LEU A 101 -0.72 -11.79 5.37
N ASP A 102 -1.92 -12.26 5.73
CA ASP A 102 -2.46 -12.08 7.07
C ASP A 102 -1.57 -12.68 8.17
N ALA A 103 -0.96 -13.83 7.91
CA ALA A 103 -0.06 -14.51 8.83
C ALA A 103 1.32 -13.83 8.96
N SER A 104 1.75 -13.09 7.95
CA SER A 104 3.08 -12.45 7.91
C SER A 104 3.09 -11.01 8.44
N GLU A 105 1.94 -10.37 8.54
CA GLU A 105 1.83 -8.96 8.93
C GLU A 105 1.80 -8.77 10.44
N THR A 106 2.58 -7.80 10.90
CA THR A 106 2.57 -7.37 12.30
C THR A 106 1.49 -6.31 12.55
N PRO A 107 1.00 -6.14 13.80
CA PRO A 107 0.11 -5.04 14.14
C PRO A 107 0.70 -3.66 13.81
N SER A 108 2.01 -3.48 13.96
CA SER A 108 2.71 -2.23 13.62
C SER A 108 2.68 -1.94 12.11
N ALA A 109 2.90 -2.96 11.27
CA ALA A 109 2.79 -2.82 9.82
C ALA A 109 1.36 -2.45 9.39
N ARG A 110 0.33 -3.10 9.97
CA ARG A 110 -1.08 -2.78 9.69
C ARG A 110 -1.49 -1.38 10.14
N ALA A 111 -0.92 -0.87 11.22
CA ALA A 111 -1.15 0.50 11.70
C ALA A 111 -0.63 1.60 10.74
N LEU A 112 0.22 1.26 9.77
CA LEU A 112 0.66 2.18 8.72
C LEU A 112 -0.42 2.40 7.65
N PHE A 113 -1.43 1.53 7.56
CA PHE A 113 -2.44 1.56 6.51
C PHE A 113 -3.58 2.53 6.82
N THR A 114 -3.93 3.32 5.81
CA THR A 114 -5.21 4.01 5.69
C THR A 114 -5.94 3.42 4.50
N VAL A 115 -7.00 2.69 4.78
CA VAL A 115 -7.84 2.03 3.77
C VAL A 115 -8.98 2.96 3.40
N ILE A 116 -9.00 3.44 2.18
CA ILE A 116 -10.10 4.20 1.61
C ILE A 116 -10.96 3.23 0.80
N LEU A 117 -12.16 3.00 1.26
CA LEU A 117 -13.09 2.08 0.66
C LEU A 117 -14.37 2.80 0.22
N THR A 118 -15.08 2.21 -0.71
CA THR A 118 -16.37 2.76 -1.16
C THR A 118 -17.48 1.70 -1.11
N LEU A 119 -18.67 2.13 -0.64
CA LEU A 119 -19.85 1.27 -0.63
C LEU A 119 -20.47 1.14 -2.03
N HIS A 120 -20.00 1.88 -3.02
CA HIS A 120 -20.45 1.83 -4.41
C HIS A 120 -19.45 1.09 -5.32
N ASP A 121 -18.61 0.26 -4.71
CA ASP A 121 -17.69 -0.60 -5.46
C ASP A 121 -18.45 -1.72 -6.16
N ASN A 122 -18.23 -1.86 -7.45
CA ASN A 122 -18.83 -2.90 -8.29
C ASN A 122 -17.80 -3.93 -8.78
N ILE A 123 -16.56 -3.82 -8.32
CA ILE A 123 -15.45 -4.73 -8.66
C ILE A 123 -15.02 -5.52 -7.43
N VAL A 124 -14.77 -4.85 -6.30
CA VAL A 124 -14.42 -5.52 -5.05
C VAL A 124 -15.70 -5.76 -4.24
N MET A 125 -16.17 -6.98 -4.27
CA MET A 125 -17.41 -7.40 -3.62
C MET A 125 -17.22 -8.64 -2.74
N PRO A 126 -17.90 -8.71 -1.56
CA PRO A 126 -18.67 -7.61 -0.96
C PRO A 126 -17.77 -6.44 -0.60
N GLN A 127 -18.33 -5.23 -0.50
CA GLN A 127 -17.55 -4.00 -0.24
C GLN A 127 -16.79 -4.06 1.08
N ALA A 128 -17.29 -4.80 2.06
CA ALA A 128 -16.60 -5.07 3.32
C ALA A 128 -15.24 -5.80 3.12
N ALA A 129 -15.05 -6.49 2.01
CA ALA A 129 -13.79 -7.18 1.70
C ALA A 129 -12.62 -6.21 1.42
N GLN A 130 -12.90 -4.92 1.30
CA GLN A 130 -11.86 -3.88 1.23
C GLN A 130 -11.24 -3.56 2.60
N THR A 131 -11.83 -3.99 3.71
CA THR A 131 -11.31 -3.70 5.06
C THR A 131 -10.06 -4.53 5.37
N LEU A 132 -9.17 -3.94 6.17
CA LEU A 132 -7.97 -4.58 6.72
C LEU A 132 -7.96 -4.36 8.24
N GLU A 133 -8.02 -5.43 9.02
CA GLU A 133 -7.99 -5.36 10.47
C GLU A 133 -6.69 -4.69 10.95
N GLY A 134 -6.79 -3.81 11.95
CA GLY A 134 -5.66 -3.04 12.47
C GLY A 134 -5.31 -1.77 11.66
N ALA A 135 -5.94 -1.57 10.49
CA ALA A 135 -5.79 -0.37 9.68
C ALA A 135 -6.82 0.71 10.05
N ARG A 136 -6.55 1.95 9.65
CA ARG A 136 -7.55 3.02 9.67
C ARG A 136 -8.44 2.93 8.43
N HIS A 137 -9.74 3.16 8.59
CA HIS A 137 -10.69 3.08 7.50
C HIS A 137 -11.33 4.44 7.21
N ARG A 138 -11.52 4.76 5.93
CA ARG A 138 -12.27 5.90 5.42
C ARG A 138 -13.29 5.40 4.41
N VAL A 139 -14.56 5.57 4.71
CA VAL A 139 -15.66 5.10 3.86
C VAL A 139 -16.16 6.23 2.99
N LEU A 140 -16.16 6.04 1.68
CA LEU A 140 -16.70 6.97 0.70
C LEU A 140 -18.04 6.50 0.17
N HIS A 141 -18.86 7.45 -0.26
CA HIS A 141 -20.16 7.22 -0.87
C HIS A 141 -20.21 7.89 -2.25
N GLY A 142 -20.98 7.29 -3.16
CA GLY A 142 -21.21 7.85 -4.50
C GLY A 142 -19.99 7.80 -5.45
N VAL A 143 -18.94 7.06 -5.09
CA VAL A 143 -17.73 6.91 -5.89
C VAL A 143 -17.55 5.44 -6.26
N GLY A 144 -17.52 5.13 -7.55
CA GLY A 144 -17.26 3.77 -8.05
C GLY A 144 -15.77 3.41 -7.98
N HIS A 145 -15.47 2.11 -8.12
CA HIS A 145 -14.11 1.56 -7.99
C HIS A 145 -13.05 2.32 -8.78
N MET A 146 -13.24 2.47 -10.09
CA MET A 146 -12.27 3.15 -10.96
C MET A 146 -12.20 4.66 -10.70
N ALA A 147 -13.31 5.24 -10.24
CA ALA A 147 -13.37 6.67 -9.94
C ALA A 147 -12.58 7.06 -8.69
N LEU A 148 -12.26 6.13 -7.78
CA LEU A 148 -11.48 6.39 -6.57
C LEU A 148 -10.15 7.07 -6.87
N VAL A 149 -9.50 6.73 -7.99
CA VAL A 149 -8.18 7.30 -8.37
C VAL A 149 -8.26 8.81 -8.66
N HIS A 150 -9.42 9.30 -9.10
CA HIS A 150 -9.62 10.69 -9.51
C HIS A 150 -10.58 11.46 -8.61
N ALA A 151 -11.23 10.80 -7.65
CA ALA A 151 -12.24 11.42 -6.82
C ALA A 151 -11.66 12.51 -5.91
N ASN A 152 -12.23 13.70 -5.95
CA ASN A 152 -11.84 14.80 -5.07
C ASN A 152 -12.01 14.43 -3.59
N GLN A 153 -12.95 13.56 -3.26
CA GLN A 153 -13.21 13.05 -1.91
C GLN A 153 -12.02 12.27 -1.32
N VAL A 154 -11.14 11.69 -2.14
CA VAL A 154 -9.94 10.95 -1.71
C VAL A 154 -8.85 11.92 -1.22
N ARG A 155 -8.76 13.12 -1.81
CA ARG A 155 -7.67 14.07 -1.58
C ARG A 155 -7.46 14.46 -0.11
N PRO A 156 -8.50 14.80 0.69
CA PRO A 156 -8.30 15.15 2.10
C PRO A 156 -7.76 13.97 2.92
N HIS A 157 -8.23 12.75 2.66
CA HIS A 157 -7.77 11.56 3.37
C HIS A 157 -6.34 11.18 3.00
N LEU A 158 -5.95 11.39 1.73
CA LEU A 158 -4.57 11.23 1.30
C LEU A 158 -3.66 12.26 1.97
N ALA A 159 -4.08 13.53 2.00
CA ALA A 159 -3.32 14.60 2.66
C ALA A 159 -3.14 14.32 4.15
N GLU A 160 -4.20 13.91 4.84
CA GLU A 160 -4.15 13.53 6.26
C GLU A 160 -3.16 12.38 6.51
N ALA A 161 -3.18 11.33 5.66
CA ALA A 161 -2.28 10.20 5.79
C ALA A 161 -0.80 10.60 5.59
N LEU A 162 -0.52 11.50 4.64
CA LEU A 162 0.82 12.02 4.40
C LEU A 162 1.30 12.92 5.53
N GLU A 163 0.47 13.81 6.06
CA GLU A 163 0.79 14.66 7.21
C GLU A 163 1.11 13.84 8.46
N GLN A 164 0.35 12.76 8.69
CA GLN A 164 0.63 11.84 9.80
C GLN A 164 1.93 11.06 9.58
N ALA A 165 2.28 10.75 8.34
CA ALA A 165 3.55 10.11 8.01
C ALA A 165 4.74 11.04 8.30
N GLU A 166 4.64 12.31 7.92
CA GLU A 166 5.64 13.34 8.21
C GLU A 166 5.83 13.53 9.72
N ALA A 167 4.73 13.58 10.47
CA ALA A 167 4.78 13.72 11.94
C ALA A 167 5.40 12.50 12.66
N ARG A 168 5.35 11.31 12.05
CA ARG A 168 5.96 10.09 12.59
C ARG A 168 7.42 9.93 12.24
N THR A 169 7.92 10.73 11.33
CA THR A 169 9.32 10.72 10.90
C THR A 169 9.94 12.05 11.31
N PRO A 170 10.22 12.28 12.63
CA PRO A 170 10.89 13.49 13.04
C PRO A 170 12.29 13.54 12.42
N ASP A 171 12.67 14.68 11.87
CA ASP A 171 14.02 14.94 11.43
C ASP A 171 14.99 14.63 12.56
N GLY A 172 15.86 13.64 12.38
CA GLY A 172 16.96 13.34 13.28
C GLY A 172 16.70 12.33 14.41
N ALA A 173 15.61 11.56 14.42
CA ALA A 173 15.48 10.45 15.36
C ALA A 173 16.57 9.39 15.12
N ASP A 174 17.30 9.08 16.18
CA ASP A 174 18.37 8.07 16.26
C ASP A 174 17.85 6.67 15.83
N GLU A 175 17.82 6.43 14.55
CA GLU A 175 17.49 5.10 14.01
C GLU A 175 18.80 4.33 13.79
N ARG A 176 18.89 3.19 14.47
CA ARG A 176 19.99 2.23 14.31
C ARG A 176 19.70 1.30 13.14
N ASP A 177 20.75 0.87 12.42
CA ASP A 177 20.64 -0.17 11.40
C ASP A 177 20.26 -1.55 12.02
N GLU A 178 20.20 -2.58 11.18
CA GLU A 178 19.89 -3.95 11.64
C GLU A 178 20.90 -4.52 12.64
N ALA A 179 22.11 -3.94 12.69
CA ALA A 179 23.17 -4.30 13.63
C ALA A 179 23.17 -3.41 14.88
N GLY A 180 22.21 -2.47 15.02
CA GLY A 180 22.15 -1.53 16.15
C GLY A 180 23.12 -0.35 16.05
N VAL A 181 23.73 -0.12 14.88
CA VAL A 181 24.68 0.96 14.64
C VAL A 181 23.92 2.24 14.25
N PRO A 182 24.23 3.42 14.82
CA PRO A 182 23.64 4.69 14.40
C PRO A 182 23.91 4.96 12.93
N ILE A 183 22.86 5.21 12.15
CA ILE A 183 22.99 5.56 10.73
C ILE A 183 23.33 7.04 10.64
N ALA A 184 24.50 7.36 10.07
CA ALA A 184 24.92 8.75 9.91
C ALA A 184 23.93 9.57 9.07
N PRO A 185 23.63 10.83 9.44
CA PRO A 185 22.77 11.70 8.64
C PRO A 185 23.38 11.93 7.26
N VAL A 186 22.55 11.85 6.22
CA VAL A 186 22.96 12.20 4.86
C VAL A 186 23.30 13.69 4.82
N PRO A 187 24.48 14.11 4.34
CA PRO A 187 24.82 15.53 4.23
C PRO A 187 23.80 16.22 3.31
N GLN A 188 23.21 17.31 3.79
CA GLN A 188 22.35 18.18 3.00
C GLN A 188 23.20 18.92 1.95
N PRO A 189 22.70 19.11 0.71
CA PRO A 189 23.43 19.82 -0.35
C PRO A 189 23.63 21.30 -0.05
#